data_a14bba616e40f5ff3cfb87999064859b
#
_entry.id   a14bba616e40f5ff3cfb87999064859b
#
_cell.length_a   1.000
_cell.length_b   1.000
_cell.length_c   1.000
_cell.angle_alpha   90.00
_cell.angle_beta   90.00
_cell.angle_gamma   90.00
#
_symmetry.space_group_name_H-M   'P 1'
#
loop_
_entity.id
_entity.type
_entity.pdbx_description
1 polymer ?
#
loop_
_entity_poly.entity_id
_entity_poly.type
_entity_poly.pdbx_seq_one_letter_code
_entity_poly.pdbx_strand_id
1 'polypeptide(L)'
;KFKLDTVYSENNHIIMVGKVTSDKRFSHEIYGEKFYIFDLSVPRLSGNSDIIPITISERLMVNGELPIGTKITVEGQFRSYNSYGEGKNKLVLTVFAKNVTLLEDQESEVEARKDFISNEVTLIGYICKKPVYRQTPFGREIADILLAVNRAYSKSDYIPCIAWGR
;
A
#
# COMPACT_ATOMS: atom_id res chain seq x y z
N LYS A 1 -17.85 23.20 -2.47
CA LYS A 1 -17.09 22.59 -1.33
C LYS A 1 -17.07 21.06 -1.39
N PHE A 2 -18.14 20.41 -1.85
CA PHE A 2 -18.24 18.93 -1.91
C PHE A 2 -17.44 18.27 -3.05
N LYS A 3 -17.13 18.98 -4.13
CA LYS A 3 -16.41 18.43 -5.29
C LYS A 3 -14.90 18.30 -5.07
N LEU A 4 -14.29 19.11 -4.21
CA LEU A 4 -12.85 19.03 -3.96
C LEU A 4 -12.47 17.82 -3.08
N ASP A 5 -13.28 17.52 -2.07
CA ASP A 5 -12.99 16.40 -1.15
C ASP A 5 -13.14 15.04 -1.85
N THR A 6 -14.05 14.93 -2.81
CA THR A 6 -14.25 13.71 -3.59
C THR A 6 -13.08 13.47 -4.56
N VAL A 7 -12.55 14.50 -5.19
CA VAL A 7 -11.42 14.40 -6.12
C VAL A 7 -10.14 13.96 -5.40
N TYR A 8 -9.90 14.45 -4.18
CA TYR A 8 -8.72 14.07 -3.41
C TYR A 8 -8.79 12.65 -2.84
N SER A 9 -9.98 12.11 -2.61
CA SER A 9 -10.16 10.74 -2.12
C SER A 9 -9.97 9.69 -3.21
N GLU A 10 -10.07 10.06 -4.49
CA GLU A 10 -9.98 9.15 -5.64
C GLU A 10 -8.58 9.06 -6.26
N ASN A 11 -7.67 9.98 -5.91
CA ASN A 11 -6.33 10.01 -6.52
C ASN A 11 -5.34 9.00 -5.93
N ASN A 12 -5.69 8.34 -4.85
CA ASN A 12 -4.85 7.38 -4.15
C ASN A 12 -5.75 6.34 -3.47
N HIS A 13 -5.89 5.21 -4.10
CA HIS A 13 -6.74 4.14 -3.61
C HIS A 13 -6.09 2.79 -3.87
N ILE A 14 -6.07 1.95 -2.85
CA ILE A 14 -5.52 0.60 -2.94
C ILE A 14 -6.41 -0.39 -2.22
N ILE A 15 -6.62 -1.53 -2.85
CA ILE A 15 -7.25 -2.71 -2.28
C ILE A 15 -6.28 -3.87 -2.42
N MET A 16 -5.98 -4.53 -1.31
CA MET A 16 -5.11 -5.70 -1.27
C MET A 16 -5.74 -6.81 -0.47
N VAL A 17 -5.49 -8.03 -0.88
CA VAL A 17 -5.79 -9.25 -0.12
C VAL A 17 -4.48 -9.95 0.19
N GLY A 18 -4.27 -10.29 1.43
CA GLY A 18 -3.04 -10.95 1.85
C GLY A 18 -3.13 -11.60 3.21
N LYS A 19 -2.00 -12.10 3.65
CA LYS A 19 -1.83 -12.80 4.92
C LYS A 19 -0.91 -12.01 5.84
N VAL A 20 -1.32 -11.80 7.08
CA VAL A 20 -0.50 -11.17 8.11
C VAL A 20 0.73 -12.03 8.38
N THR A 21 1.93 -11.47 8.29
CA THR A 21 3.21 -12.19 8.46
C THR A 21 4.04 -11.70 9.63
N SER A 22 3.66 -10.61 10.28
CA SER A 22 4.36 -10.09 11.46
C SER A 22 3.39 -9.64 12.53
N ASP A 23 3.87 -9.59 13.77
CA ASP A 23 3.17 -8.90 14.85
C ASP A 23 3.16 -7.38 14.56
N LYS A 24 2.17 -6.71 15.13
CA LYS A 24 2.13 -5.25 15.09
C LYS A 24 3.24 -4.66 15.94
N ARG A 25 3.83 -3.58 15.46
CA ARG A 25 4.79 -2.75 16.18
C ARG A 25 4.32 -1.32 16.22
N PHE A 26 4.55 -0.64 17.34
CA PHE A 26 4.17 0.77 17.51
C PHE A 26 4.90 1.63 16.46
N SER A 27 4.17 2.51 15.80
CA SER A 27 4.70 3.44 14.82
C SER A 27 4.79 4.86 15.39
N HIS A 28 3.65 5.45 15.69
CA HIS A 28 3.56 6.83 16.17
C HIS A 28 2.19 7.10 16.80
N GLU A 29 2.07 8.27 17.39
CA GLU A 29 0.83 8.75 17.98
C GLU A 29 0.55 10.17 17.49
N ILE A 30 -0.69 10.45 17.09
CA ILE A 30 -1.15 11.76 16.67
C ILE A 30 -2.44 12.07 17.42
N TYR A 31 -2.43 13.15 18.22
CA TYR A 31 -3.59 13.61 19.00
C TYR A 31 -4.25 12.50 19.83
N GLY A 32 -3.43 11.66 20.48
CA GLY A 32 -3.91 10.58 21.33
C GLY A 32 -4.31 9.31 20.56
N GLU A 33 -4.29 9.30 19.26
CA GLU A 33 -4.54 8.12 18.42
C GLU A 33 -3.23 7.42 18.08
N LYS A 34 -3.14 6.14 18.43
CA LYS A 34 -1.95 5.32 18.18
C LYS A 34 -2.05 4.61 16.86
N PHE A 35 -0.91 4.57 16.16
CA PHE A 35 -0.74 3.88 14.89
C PHE A 35 0.30 2.78 15.03
N TYR A 36 0.01 1.66 14.41
CA TYR A 36 0.86 0.48 14.38
C TYR A 36 1.22 0.09 12.95
N ILE A 37 2.30 -0.64 12.79
CA ILE A 37 2.71 -1.21 11.50
C ILE A 37 2.79 -2.73 11.65
N PHE A 38 2.28 -3.42 10.66
CA PHE A 38 2.47 -4.86 10.49
C PHE A 38 2.75 -5.18 9.02
N ASP A 39 3.30 -6.35 8.76
CA ASP A 39 3.63 -6.80 7.42
C ASP A 39 2.54 -7.72 6.86
N LEU A 40 2.16 -7.47 5.61
CA LEU A 40 1.18 -8.24 4.86
C LEU A 40 1.87 -8.90 3.67
N SER A 41 1.75 -10.23 3.56
CA SER A 41 2.19 -10.97 2.38
C SER A 41 1.09 -10.96 1.33
N VAL A 42 1.37 -10.35 0.20
CA VAL A 42 0.42 -10.18 -0.90
C VAL A 42 0.90 -10.99 -2.10
N PRO A 43 0.14 -11.99 -2.56
CA PRO A 43 0.56 -12.83 -3.67
C PRO A 43 0.46 -12.07 -5.01
N ARG A 44 1.46 -12.31 -5.87
CA ARG A 44 1.43 -11.90 -7.29
C ARG A 44 0.80 -13.01 -8.14
N LEU A 45 0.33 -12.62 -9.32
CA LEU A 45 -0.14 -13.60 -10.32
C LEU A 45 0.95 -14.61 -10.73
N SER A 46 2.21 -14.25 -10.60
CA SER A 46 3.36 -15.12 -10.90
C SER A 46 3.60 -16.23 -9.88
N GLY A 47 2.89 -16.23 -8.75
CA GLY A 47 3.10 -17.15 -7.63
C GLY A 47 4.07 -16.65 -6.55
N ASN A 48 4.82 -15.59 -6.82
CA ASN A 48 5.64 -14.93 -5.80
C ASN A 48 4.77 -14.02 -4.92
N SER A 49 5.28 -13.66 -3.75
CA SER A 49 4.59 -12.74 -2.84
C SER A 49 5.46 -11.54 -2.51
N ASP A 50 4.80 -10.39 -2.33
CA ASP A 50 5.41 -9.18 -1.81
C ASP A 50 5.06 -8.98 -0.35
N ILE A 51 6.01 -8.47 0.43
CA ILE A 51 5.77 -8.06 1.81
C ILE A 51 5.53 -6.55 1.81
N ILE A 52 4.32 -6.18 2.19
CA ILE A 52 3.88 -4.79 2.18
C ILE A 52 3.65 -4.33 3.63
N PRO A 53 4.33 -3.26 4.08
CA PRO A 53 4.06 -2.69 5.40
C PRO A 53 2.72 -1.94 5.40
N ILE A 54 1.89 -2.27 6.36
CA ILE A 54 0.56 -1.68 6.57
C ILE A 54 0.58 -0.84 7.84
N THR A 55 0.23 0.43 7.72
CA THR A 55 0.01 1.32 8.86
C THR A 55 -1.47 1.34 9.21
N ILE A 56 -1.80 1.03 10.45
CA ILE A 56 -3.18 0.91 10.91
C ILE A 56 -3.39 1.69 12.20
N SER A 57 -4.52 2.42 12.28
CA SER A 57 -4.97 3.04 13.52
C SER A 57 -5.48 1.99 14.50
N GLU A 58 -5.24 2.22 15.79
CA GLU A 58 -5.83 1.40 16.87
C GLU A 58 -7.35 1.29 16.78
N ARG A 59 -8.02 2.31 16.23
CA ARG A 59 -9.48 2.33 16.05
C ARG A 59 -10.01 1.29 15.08
N LEU A 60 -9.17 0.89 14.10
CA LEU A 60 -9.52 -0.14 13.13
C LEU A 60 -9.26 -1.56 13.63
N MET A 61 -8.57 -1.69 14.74
CA MET A 61 -8.25 -2.98 15.36
C MET A 61 -9.40 -3.42 16.28
N VAL A 62 -10.55 -3.69 15.68
CA VAL A 62 -11.72 -4.23 16.40
C VAL A 62 -11.36 -5.62 16.91
N ASN A 63 -11.34 -5.82 18.21
CA ASN A 63 -10.92 -7.01 18.94
C ASN A 63 -9.41 -7.17 19.20
N GLY A 64 -8.61 -6.12 18.99
CA GLY A 64 -7.28 -5.97 19.58
C GLY A 64 -6.11 -6.59 18.84
N GLU A 65 -6.25 -7.67 18.10
CA GLU A 65 -5.11 -8.34 17.49
C GLU A 65 -5.40 -8.93 16.10
N LEU A 66 -4.38 -8.84 15.25
CA LEU A 66 -4.32 -9.51 13.97
C LEU A 66 -3.25 -10.61 14.06
N PRO A 67 -3.62 -11.84 14.40
CA PRO A 67 -2.65 -12.93 14.50
C PRO A 67 -1.93 -13.20 13.18
N ILE A 68 -0.66 -13.58 13.26
CA ILE A 68 0.11 -14.04 12.12
C ILE A 68 -0.63 -15.21 11.45
N GLY A 69 -0.73 -15.16 10.12
CA GLY A 69 -1.45 -16.14 9.32
C GLY A 69 -2.89 -15.77 8.98
N THR A 70 -3.43 -14.71 9.58
CA THR A 70 -4.78 -14.23 9.29
C THR A 70 -4.85 -13.67 7.87
N LYS A 71 -5.84 -14.10 7.10
CA LYS A 71 -6.15 -13.51 5.78
C LYS A 71 -7.05 -12.29 5.96
N ILE A 72 -6.65 -11.19 5.35
CA ILE A 72 -7.38 -9.92 5.42
C ILE A 72 -7.46 -9.24 4.07
N THR A 73 -8.49 -8.42 3.91
CA THR A 73 -8.56 -7.40 2.86
C THR A 73 -8.23 -6.05 3.49
N VAL A 74 -7.32 -5.34 2.88
CA VAL A 74 -6.94 -3.98 3.28
C VAL A 74 -7.34 -3.01 2.18
N GLU A 75 -8.08 -1.99 2.54
CA GLU A 75 -8.37 -0.85 1.69
C GLU A 75 -7.74 0.41 2.29
N GLY A 76 -7.08 1.21 1.48
CA GLY A 76 -6.40 2.40 1.97
C GLY A 76 -5.73 3.22 0.90
N GLN A 77 -4.66 3.87 1.29
CA GLN A 77 -3.86 4.75 0.44
C GLN A 77 -2.38 4.46 0.64
N PHE A 78 -1.58 4.67 -0.40
CA PHE A 78 -0.14 4.71 -0.25
C PHE A 78 0.28 5.98 0.49
N ARG A 79 1.25 5.84 1.37
CA ARG A 79 1.96 6.92 2.04
C ARG A 79 3.46 6.75 1.87
N SER A 80 4.16 7.85 1.73
CA SER A 80 5.61 7.86 1.72
C SER A 80 6.15 8.80 2.79
N TYR A 81 7.28 8.44 3.37
CA TYR A 81 8.01 9.31 4.26
C TYR A 81 9.51 9.05 4.15
N ASN A 82 10.30 10.03 4.53
CA ASN A 82 11.74 9.87 4.58
C ASN A 82 12.15 9.39 5.97
N SER A 83 12.86 8.27 6.01
CA SER A 83 13.48 7.77 7.24
C SER A 83 14.91 8.25 7.31
N TYR A 84 15.28 8.87 8.41
CA TYR A 84 16.62 9.38 8.70
C TYR A 84 17.30 8.42 9.68
N GLY A 85 17.98 7.41 9.17
CA GLY A 85 18.75 6.46 9.97
C GLY A 85 20.16 6.30 9.41
N GLU A 86 21.18 6.20 10.28
CA GLU A 86 22.57 5.93 9.93
C GLU A 86 23.16 6.85 8.84
N GLY A 87 22.77 8.13 8.82
CA GLY A 87 23.28 9.15 7.90
C GLY A 87 22.80 9.02 6.45
N LYS A 88 21.80 8.16 6.18
CA LYS A 88 21.20 8.01 4.85
C LYS A 88 19.70 8.31 4.89
N ASN A 89 19.26 9.13 3.95
CA ASN A 89 17.84 9.33 3.70
C ASN A 89 17.31 8.16 2.89
N LYS A 90 16.30 7.47 3.41
CA LYS A 90 15.61 6.39 2.71
C LYS A 90 14.14 6.73 2.59
N LEU A 91 13.61 6.68 1.35
CA LEU A 91 12.19 6.75 1.12
C LEU A 91 11.54 5.45 1.56
N VAL A 92 10.58 5.55 2.47
CA VAL A 92 9.80 4.40 2.97
C VAL A 92 8.37 4.54 2.47
N LEU A 93 7.84 3.45 1.92
CA LEU A 93 6.45 3.33 1.50
C LEU A 93 5.67 2.48 2.48
N THR A 94 4.44 2.87 2.74
CA THR A 94 3.50 2.10 3.54
C THR A 94 2.10 2.24 2.96
N VAL A 95 1.24 1.27 3.21
CA VAL A 95 -0.19 1.39 2.95
C VAL A 95 -0.87 1.85 4.23
N PHE A 96 -1.47 3.03 4.18
CA PHE A 96 -2.26 3.56 5.28
C PHE A 96 -3.68 3.00 5.20
N ALA A 97 -4.00 2.06 6.08
CA ALA A 97 -5.29 1.37 6.07
C ALA A 97 -6.44 2.30 6.49
N LYS A 98 -7.50 2.30 5.69
CA LYS A 98 -8.79 2.93 6.01
C LYS A 98 -9.81 1.90 6.47
N ASN A 99 -9.79 0.71 5.88
CA ASN A 99 -10.64 -0.41 6.24
C ASN A 99 -9.84 -1.70 6.21
N VAL A 100 -10.10 -2.56 7.19
CA VAL A 100 -9.55 -3.90 7.24
C VAL A 100 -10.70 -4.88 7.49
N THR A 101 -10.81 -5.87 6.65
CA THR A 101 -11.83 -6.92 6.73
C THR A 101 -11.16 -8.26 6.90
N LEU A 102 -11.55 -8.99 7.95
CA LEU A 102 -11.11 -10.37 8.14
C LEU A 102 -11.82 -11.27 7.14
N LEU A 103 -11.04 -12.08 6.43
CA LEU A 103 -11.59 -13.13 5.58
C LEU A 103 -11.69 -14.40 6.44
N GLU A 104 -12.88 -14.61 7.02
CA GLU A 104 -13.20 -15.87 7.66
C GLU A 104 -13.26 -16.99 6.62
N ASP A 105 -12.86 -18.20 7.00
CA ASP A 105 -12.68 -19.43 6.22
C ASP A 105 -13.71 -19.71 5.12
N GLN A 106 -13.86 -18.83 4.17
CA GLN A 106 -14.60 -19.09 2.94
C GLN A 106 -13.61 -19.50 1.84
N GLU A 107 -12.84 -20.54 2.08
CA GLU A 107 -11.98 -21.14 1.05
C GLU A 107 -12.76 -21.50 -0.22
N SER A 108 -14.05 -21.80 -0.08
CA SER A 108 -14.92 -22.14 -1.21
C SER A 108 -15.39 -20.92 -2.04
N GLU A 109 -15.51 -19.72 -1.46
CA GLU A 109 -15.92 -18.54 -2.21
C GLU A 109 -14.74 -17.79 -2.85
N VAL A 110 -13.55 -17.88 -2.25
CA VAL A 110 -12.34 -17.24 -2.80
C VAL A 110 -11.83 -18.01 -4.03
N GLU A 111 -11.97 -19.33 -4.06
CA GLU A 111 -11.68 -20.12 -5.28
C GLU A 111 -12.69 -19.89 -6.41
N ALA A 112 -13.95 -19.64 -6.07
CA ALA A 112 -14.98 -19.30 -7.04
C ALA A 112 -14.84 -17.88 -7.61
N ARG A 113 -14.08 -17.02 -6.95
CA ARG A 113 -13.79 -15.64 -7.37
C ARG A 113 -12.38 -15.50 -7.96
N LYS A 114 -11.95 -16.44 -8.79
CA LYS A 114 -10.68 -16.32 -9.54
C LYS A 114 -10.59 -15.08 -10.43
N ASP A 115 -11.70 -14.39 -10.62
CA ASP A 115 -11.77 -13.11 -11.35
C ASP A 115 -11.61 -11.86 -10.44
N PHE A 116 -11.49 -12.05 -9.14
CA PHE A 116 -11.23 -10.91 -8.24
C PHE A 116 -9.74 -10.55 -8.28
N ILE A 117 -9.46 -9.41 -8.90
CA ILE A 117 -8.16 -8.77 -8.87
C ILE A 117 -7.83 -8.48 -7.39
N SER A 118 -6.94 -9.29 -6.83
CA SER A 118 -6.59 -9.23 -5.41
C SER A 118 -5.73 -8.02 -5.05
N ASN A 119 -5.21 -7.30 -6.05
CA ASN A 119 -4.35 -6.14 -5.89
C ASN A 119 -4.74 -5.10 -6.91
N GLU A 120 -5.51 -4.13 -6.48
CA GLU A 120 -5.93 -3.01 -7.30
C GLU A 120 -5.40 -1.71 -6.72
N VAL A 121 -4.70 -0.94 -7.56
CA VAL A 121 -4.12 0.35 -7.17
C VAL A 121 -4.52 1.40 -8.19
N THR A 122 -5.09 2.50 -7.72
CA THR A 122 -5.35 3.69 -8.53
C THR A 122 -4.57 4.86 -7.95
N LEU A 123 -3.66 5.40 -8.73
CA LEU A 123 -2.86 6.57 -8.38
C LEU A 123 -2.98 7.62 -9.47
N ILE A 124 -3.30 8.84 -9.09
CA ILE A 124 -3.33 10.00 -9.97
C ILE A 124 -2.40 11.05 -9.37
N GLY A 125 -1.41 11.47 -10.14
CA GLY A 125 -0.41 12.41 -9.64
C GLY A 125 0.41 13.01 -10.76
N TYR A 126 1.51 13.64 -10.37
CA TYR A 126 2.41 14.34 -11.27
C TYR A 126 3.73 13.56 -11.39
N ILE A 127 4.24 13.47 -12.60
CA ILE A 127 5.61 12.99 -12.83
C ILE A 127 6.55 14.12 -12.41
N CYS A 128 7.25 13.94 -11.29
CA CYS A 128 8.04 15.00 -10.68
C CYS A 128 9.51 15.04 -11.13
N LYS A 129 9.95 14.06 -11.91
CA LYS A 129 11.25 14.07 -12.57
C LYS A 129 11.21 13.26 -13.86
N LYS A 130 12.17 13.50 -14.76
CA LYS A 130 12.25 12.77 -16.03
C LYS A 130 12.30 11.26 -15.79
N PRO A 131 11.41 10.45 -16.41
CA PRO A 131 11.47 9.02 -16.31
C PRO A 131 12.81 8.47 -16.83
N VAL A 132 13.30 7.43 -16.19
CA VAL A 132 14.55 6.76 -16.58
C VAL A 132 14.22 5.46 -17.29
N TYR A 133 14.54 5.42 -18.59
CA TYR A 133 14.42 4.20 -19.38
C TYR A 133 15.65 3.30 -19.14
N ARG A 134 15.40 2.00 -18.99
CA ARG A 134 16.47 1.00 -18.93
C ARG A 134 15.99 -0.36 -19.45
N GLN A 135 16.91 -1.23 -19.77
CA GLN A 135 16.62 -2.62 -20.09
C GLN A 135 17.07 -3.53 -18.94
N THR A 136 16.25 -4.55 -18.64
CA THR A 136 16.65 -5.59 -17.71
C THR A 136 17.71 -6.50 -18.35
N PRO A 137 18.46 -7.30 -17.56
CA PRO A 137 19.41 -8.28 -18.09
C PRO A 137 18.79 -9.29 -19.09
N PHE A 138 17.47 -9.49 -19.01
CA PHE A 138 16.71 -10.35 -19.92
C PHE A 138 16.13 -9.61 -21.13
N GLY A 139 16.57 -8.36 -21.37
CA GLY A 139 16.16 -7.57 -22.54
C GLY A 139 14.76 -6.94 -22.46
N ARG A 140 14.10 -6.98 -21.33
CA ARG A 140 12.82 -6.29 -21.15
C ARG A 140 13.02 -4.80 -20.94
N GLU A 141 12.20 -4.03 -21.61
CA GLU A 141 12.20 -2.57 -21.47
C GLU A 141 11.39 -2.15 -20.25
N ILE A 142 11.95 -1.27 -19.43
CA ILE A 142 11.28 -0.70 -18.28
C ILE A 142 11.55 0.80 -18.19
N ALA A 143 10.62 1.52 -17.58
CA ALA A 143 10.80 2.92 -17.22
C ALA A 143 10.55 3.12 -15.72
N ASP A 144 11.52 3.72 -15.06
CA ASP A 144 11.38 4.13 -13.67
C ASP A 144 10.73 5.52 -13.62
N ILE A 145 9.61 5.63 -12.92
CA ILE A 145 8.79 6.83 -12.81
C ILE A 145 8.64 7.17 -11.33
N LEU A 146 8.86 8.43 -10.97
CA LEU A 146 8.51 8.93 -9.65
C LEU A 146 7.24 9.76 -9.73
N LEU A 147 6.18 9.29 -9.10
CA LEU A 147 4.88 9.93 -9.07
C LEU A 147 4.68 10.69 -7.77
N ALA A 148 4.36 11.98 -7.87
CA ALA A 148 3.95 12.79 -6.73
C ALA A 148 2.42 12.80 -6.66
N VAL A 149 1.87 12.21 -5.62
CA VAL A 149 0.43 12.12 -5.38
C VAL A 149 0.06 13.10 -4.27
N ASN A 150 -0.78 14.07 -4.60
CA ASN A 150 -1.17 15.09 -3.64
C ASN A 150 -2.04 14.51 -2.53
N ARG A 151 -1.73 14.92 -1.32
CA ARG A 151 -2.49 14.66 -0.10
C ARG A 151 -3.19 15.95 0.35
N ALA A 152 -4.22 15.83 1.17
CA ALA A 152 -4.80 16.99 1.86
C ALA A 152 -3.73 17.79 2.62
N TYR A 153 -3.97 19.08 2.83
CA TYR A 153 -3.08 19.97 3.56
C TYR A 153 -1.71 20.20 2.92
N SER A 154 -1.65 20.30 1.57
CA SER A 154 -0.43 20.64 0.81
C SER A 154 0.74 19.69 1.03
N LYS A 155 0.46 18.44 1.36
CA LYS A 155 1.45 17.35 1.40
C LYS A 155 1.38 16.50 0.15
N SER A 156 2.47 15.84 -0.19
CA SER A 156 2.54 14.90 -1.30
C SER A 156 3.21 13.61 -0.85
N ASP A 157 2.72 12.51 -1.40
CA ASP A 157 3.37 11.21 -1.29
C ASP A 157 4.13 10.93 -2.57
N TYR A 158 5.38 10.53 -2.46
CA TYR A 158 6.24 10.20 -3.60
C TYR A 158 6.29 8.70 -3.78
N ILE A 159 5.77 8.23 -4.89
CA ILE A 159 5.59 6.80 -5.14
C ILE A 159 6.42 6.39 -6.36
N PRO A 160 7.50 5.61 -6.16
CA PRO A 160 8.23 5.02 -7.26
C PRO A 160 7.38 3.98 -7.99
N CYS A 161 7.29 4.10 -9.29
CA CYS A 161 6.56 3.20 -10.16
C CYS A 161 7.49 2.65 -11.22
N ILE A 162 7.25 1.40 -11.64
CA ILE A 162 7.96 0.77 -12.75
C ILE A 162 6.94 0.43 -13.83
N ALA A 163 7.12 1.03 -15.00
CA ALA A 163 6.34 0.69 -16.18
C ALA A 163 7.10 -0.35 -17.03
N TRP A 164 6.43 -1.42 -17.38
CA TRP A 164 6.98 -2.49 -18.22
C TRP A 164 6.53 -2.30 -19.65
N GLY A 165 7.49 -2.30 -20.57
CA GLY A 165 7.24 -2.38 -22.01
C GLY A 165 6.73 -3.77 -22.40
N ARG A 166 5.95 -3.80 -23.46
CA ARG A 166 5.45 -5.05 -24.04
C ARG A 166 6.39 -5.58 -25.10
#